data_8f24fa26bfa87558a04ae68a110331af
#
_entry.id   8f24fa26bfa87558a04ae68a110331af
#
_cell.length_a   1.000
_cell.length_b   1.000
_cell.length_c   1.000
_cell.angle_alpha   90.00
_cell.angle_beta   90.00
_cell.angle_gamma   90.00
#
_symmetry.space_group_name_H-M   'P 1'
#
loop_
_entity.id
_entity.type
_entity.pdbx_description
1 polymer ?
#
loop_
_entity_poly.entity_id
_entity_poly.type
_entity_poly.pdbx_seq_one_letter_code
_entity_poly.pdbx_strand_id
1 'polypeptide(L)'
;MGNRNVISDYVNSLLRAETVNRCPLCGQFEGTTDQFDNHHINHDSSESKYWNLVRLCRSCHEELTKYRQDGTRERRVRQVKKDLFRHLIGDSSYQVLIMANGYGITSTLPSLAMSLLRLEFVKVKHSNPLTVGTARHSTIIDLEITDAGREIIQQLNIETNVPKLP
;
A
#
# COMPACT_ATOMS: atom_id res chain seq x y z
N MET A 1 -28.87 6.69 -9.77
CA MET A 1 -28.05 7.13 -8.61
C MET A 1 -27.12 6.00 -8.26
N GLY A 2 -25.83 6.10 -8.58
CA GLY A 2 -24.84 5.05 -8.26
C GLY A 2 -24.69 4.94 -6.74
N ASN A 3 -24.74 3.72 -6.21
CA ASN A 3 -24.42 3.43 -4.82
C ASN A 3 -22.96 3.83 -4.59
N ARG A 4 -22.71 4.95 -3.89
CA ARG A 4 -21.37 5.26 -3.39
C ARG A 4 -21.05 4.22 -2.32
N ASN A 5 -20.08 3.35 -2.58
CA ASN A 5 -19.56 2.48 -1.54
C ASN A 5 -18.93 3.34 -0.43
N VAL A 6 -19.39 3.13 0.78
CA VAL A 6 -18.83 3.82 1.95
C VAL A 6 -17.38 3.35 2.14
N ILE A 7 -16.44 4.29 2.16
CA ILE A 7 -15.04 4.01 2.48
C ILE A 7 -14.99 3.60 3.95
N SER A 8 -14.44 2.41 4.25
CA SER A 8 -14.34 1.93 5.62
C SER A 8 -13.42 2.81 6.48
N ASP A 9 -13.66 2.86 7.79
CA ASP A 9 -12.80 3.59 8.74
C ASP A 9 -11.36 3.09 8.72
N TYR A 10 -11.18 1.79 8.48
CA TYR A 10 -9.85 1.19 8.32
C TYR A 10 -9.11 1.78 7.12
N VAL A 11 -9.74 1.81 5.94
CA VAL A 11 -9.14 2.41 4.74
C VAL A 11 -8.86 3.89 4.94
N ASN A 12 -9.79 4.65 5.55
CA ASN A 12 -9.58 6.05 5.87
C ASN A 12 -8.38 6.26 6.82
N SER A 13 -8.19 5.38 7.79
CA SER A 13 -7.04 5.43 8.69
C SER A 13 -5.70 5.21 7.97
N LEU A 14 -5.65 4.28 7.02
CA LEU A 14 -4.48 4.05 6.18
C LEU A 14 -4.16 5.26 5.29
N LEU A 15 -5.18 5.85 4.66
CA LEU A 15 -5.02 7.04 3.80
C LEU A 15 -4.50 8.25 4.59
N ARG A 16 -4.92 8.41 5.84
CA ARG A 16 -4.39 9.44 6.74
C ARG A 16 -2.94 9.15 7.14
N ALA A 17 -2.63 7.91 7.48
CA ALA A 17 -1.29 7.49 7.88
C ALA A 17 -0.27 7.68 6.75
N GLU A 18 -0.61 7.33 5.51
CA GLU A 18 0.31 7.45 4.38
C GLU A 18 0.60 8.89 3.95
N THR A 19 -0.35 9.82 4.15
CA THR A 19 -0.19 11.23 3.74
C THR A 19 0.44 12.11 4.81
N VAL A 20 0.44 11.67 6.07
CA VAL A 20 1.00 12.43 7.22
C VAL A 20 0.54 13.89 7.23
N ASN A 21 -0.77 14.12 7.03
CA ASN A 21 -1.42 15.44 6.97
C ASN A 21 -0.87 16.37 5.86
N ARG A 22 -0.27 15.84 4.80
CA ARG A 22 0.22 16.60 3.65
C ARG A 22 -0.40 16.09 2.37
N CYS A 23 -0.81 17.00 1.49
CA CYS A 23 -1.22 16.64 0.14
C CYS A 23 0.00 16.09 -0.63
N PRO A 24 -0.06 14.85 -1.14
CA PRO A 24 1.09 14.23 -1.79
C PRO A 24 1.41 14.84 -3.17
N LEU A 25 0.51 15.67 -3.72
CA LEU A 25 0.72 16.31 -5.02
C LEU A 25 1.33 17.72 -4.91
N CYS A 26 0.94 18.51 -3.89
CA CYS A 26 1.38 19.89 -3.75
C CYS A 26 2.06 20.21 -2.41
N GLY A 27 2.07 19.27 -1.45
CA GLY A 27 2.69 19.47 -0.15
C GLY A 27 1.89 20.31 0.85
N GLN A 28 0.69 20.81 0.48
CA GLN A 28 -0.18 21.59 1.38
C GLN A 28 -0.50 20.78 2.63
N PHE A 29 -0.48 21.41 3.80
CA PHE A 29 -0.91 20.79 5.05
C PHE A 29 -2.43 20.73 5.16
N GLU A 30 -2.94 19.63 5.72
CA GLU A 30 -4.33 19.50 6.10
C GLU A 30 -4.61 20.41 7.31
N GLY A 31 -5.48 21.39 7.13
CA GLY A 31 -5.93 22.30 8.19
C GLY A 31 -7.26 21.89 8.80
N THR A 32 -7.68 22.61 9.83
CA THR A 32 -9.00 22.41 10.46
C THR A 32 -10.16 22.84 9.55
N THR A 33 -9.92 23.79 8.65
CA THR A 33 -10.89 24.34 7.70
C THR A 33 -10.77 23.71 6.29
N ASP A 34 -9.58 23.22 5.94
CA ASP A 34 -9.29 22.62 4.64
C ASP A 34 -9.06 21.12 4.82
N GLN A 35 -10.15 20.39 5.04
CA GLN A 35 -10.09 18.93 5.10
C GLN A 35 -9.77 18.35 3.73
N PHE A 36 -8.97 17.29 3.71
CA PHE A 36 -8.65 16.59 2.48
C PHE A 36 -9.76 15.62 2.08
N ASP A 37 -9.94 15.50 0.77
CA ASP A 37 -10.89 14.59 0.15
C ASP A 37 -10.20 13.31 -0.36
N ASN A 38 -10.93 12.19 -0.35
CA ASN A 38 -10.47 10.95 -0.95
C ASN A 38 -10.84 10.94 -2.44
N HIS A 39 -9.83 10.87 -3.29
CA HIS A 39 -9.97 10.80 -4.75
C HIS A 39 -9.88 9.35 -5.23
N HIS A 40 -10.82 8.91 -6.07
CA HIS A 40 -10.75 7.62 -6.75
C HIS A 40 -9.86 7.72 -7.99
N ILE A 41 -8.75 6.99 -8.00
CA ILE A 41 -7.71 7.08 -9.03
C ILE A 41 -8.26 6.70 -10.41
N ASN A 42 -9.09 5.66 -10.48
CA ASN A 42 -9.77 5.22 -11.70
C ASN A 42 -11.09 5.95 -11.98
N HIS A 43 -11.43 6.96 -11.18
CA HIS A 43 -12.68 7.73 -11.24
C HIS A 43 -13.97 6.90 -11.05
N ASP A 44 -13.87 5.66 -10.59
CA ASP A 44 -15.04 4.83 -10.22
C ASP A 44 -15.29 4.91 -8.72
N SER A 45 -16.31 5.68 -8.36
CA SER A 45 -16.71 5.87 -6.94
C SER A 45 -17.34 4.62 -6.30
N SER A 46 -17.61 3.57 -7.06
CA SER A 46 -18.07 2.29 -6.54
C SER A 46 -16.91 1.43 -6.00
N GLU A 47 -15.68 1.73 -6.38
CA GLU A 47 -14.49 0.95 -6.04
C GLU A 47 -13.65 1.62 -4.93
N SER A 48 -14.16 1.57 -3.70
CA SER A 48 -13.54 2.20 -2.51
C SER A 48 -12.45 1.33 -1.87
N LYS A 49 -11.59 0.73 -2.70
CA LYS A 49 -10.42 -0.05 -2.27
C LYS A 49 -9.24 0.86 -1.95
N TYR A 50 -8.43 0.47 -0.96
CA TYR A 50 -7.25 1.25 -0.54
C TYR A 50 -6.33 1.65 -1.70
N TRP A 51 -6.03 0.72 -2.61
CA TRP A 51 -5.15 0.97 -3.76
C TRP A 51 -5.73 1.97 -4.78
N ASN A 52 -7.07 2.11 -4.82
CA ASN A 52 -7.78 3.02 -5.73
C ASN A 52 -8.04 4.41 -5.14
N LEU A 53 -7.63 4.65 -3.91
CA LEU A 53 -7.90 5.89 -3.20
C LEU A 53 -6.59 6.63 -2.87
N VAL A 54 -6.61 7.95 -3.04
CA VAL A 54 -5.57 8.85 -2.57
C VAL A 54 -6.21 10.05 -1.88
N ARG A 55 -5.64 10.46 -0.74
CA ARG A 55 -6.13 11.60 0.03
C ARG A 55 -5.44 12.89 -0.45
N LEU A 56 -6.22 13.87 -0.88
CA LEU A 56 -5.73 15.09 -1.53
C LEU A 56 -6.37 16.33 -0.91
N CYS A 57 -5.67 17.46 -0.96
CA CYS A 57 -6.30 18.75 -0.70
C CYS A 57 -7.36 19.06 -1.77
N ARG A 58 -8.30 19.89 -1.43
CA ARG A 58 -9.44 20.23 -2.27
C ARG A 58 -9.04 20.71 -3.68
N SER A 59 -8.05 21.61 -3.76
CA SER A 59 -7.59 22.14 -5.05
C SER A 59 -7.04 21.05 -5.96
N CYS A 60 -6.20 20.15 -5.45
CA CYS A 60 -5.67 19.02 -6.22
C CYS A 60 -6.77 18.01 -6.61
N HIS A 61 -7.72 17.75 -5.72
CA HIS A 61 -8.87 16.88 -5.99
C HIS A 61 -9.76 17.45 -7.10
N GLU A 62 -10.09 18.74 -7.05
CA GLU A 62 -10.89 19.42 -8.08
C GLU A 62 -10.17 19.44 -9.44
N GLU A 63 -8.85 19.68 -9.44
CA GLU A 63 -8.04 19.66 -10.66
C GLU A 63 -8.07 18.28 -11.34
N LEU A 64 -7.85 17.19 -10.57
CA LEU A 64 -7.89 15.84 -11.12
C LEU A 64 -9.29 15.47 -11.62
N THR A 65 -10.32 15.89 -10.91
CA THR A 65 -11.72 15.62 -11.31
C THR A 65 -12.06 16.36 -12.63
N LYS A 66 -11.59 17.60 -12.78
CA LYS A 66 -11.79 18.39 -14.00
C LYS A 66 -11.10 17.75 -15.22
N TYR A 67 -9.92 17.18 -15.04
CA TYR A 67 -9.10 16.62 -16.12
C TYR A 67 -9.05 15.08 -16.08
N ARG A 68 -10.14 14.45 -15.68
CA ARG A 68 -10.25 12.98 -15.50
C ARG A 68 -9.90 12.14 -16.73
N GLN A 69 -9.91 12.72 -17.93
CA GLN A 69 -9.56 12.02 -19.17
C GLN A 69 -8.06 12.12 -19.51
N ASP A 70 -7.27 12.85 -18.71
CA ASP A 70 -5.84 12.96 -18.90
C ASP A 70 -5.10 11.75 -18.28
N GLY A 71 -4.83 10.74 -19.10
CA GLY A 71 -4.11 9.53 -18.67
C GLY A 71 -2.69 9.80 -18.14
N THR A 72 -2.09 10.98 -18.42
CA THR A 72 -0.80 11.37 -17.83
C THR A 72 -0.95 11.72 -16.37
N ARG A 73 -2.03 12.43 -16.01
CA ARG A 73 -2.35 12.76 -14.63
C ARG A 73 -2.70 11.53 -13.83
N GLU A 74 -3.48 10.61 -14.38
CA GLU A 74 -3.80 9.34 -13.74
C GLU A 74 -2.51 8.53 -13.44
N ARG A 75 -1.61 8.38 -14.42
CA ARG A 75 -0.32 7.71 -14.19
C ARG A 75 0.50 8.36 -13.08
N ARG A 76 0.54 9.70 -13.02
CA ARG A 76 1.22 10.43 -11.96
C ARG A 76 0.61 10.11 -10.58
N VAL A 77 -0.71 10.12 -10.47
CA VAL A 77 -1.40 9.81 -9.21
C VAL A 77 -1.18 8.35 -8.79
N ARG A 78 -1.19 7.41 -9.73
CA ARG A 78 -0.84 5.99 -9.46
C ARG A 78 0.59 5.84 -8.95
N GLN A 79 1.55 6.56 -9.55
CA GLN A 79 2.93 6.54 -9.08
C GLN A 79 3.03 7.10 -7.65
N VAL A 80 2.40 8.23 -7.39
CA VAL A 80 2.34 8.83 -6.05
C VAL A 80 1.73 7.83 -5.04
N LYS A 81 0.64 7.13 -5.40
CA LYS A 81 0.04 6.12 -4.53
C LYS A 81 0.99 4.95 -4.23
N LYS A 82 1.73 4.49 -5.23
CA LYS A 82 2.76 3.46 -5.06
C LYS A 82 3.85 3.90 -4.07
N ASP A 83 4.31 5.15 -4.20
CA ASP A 83 5.35 5.71 -3.32
C ASP A 83 4.85 5.89 -1.89
N LEU A 84 3.61 6.36 -1.71
CA LEU A 84 2.94 6.45 -0.41
C LEU A 84 2.80 5.07 0.25
N PHE A 85 2.36 4.07 -0.50
CA PHE A 85 2.27 2.70 -0.01
C PHE A 85 3.63 2.16 0.45
N ARG A 86 4.67 2.33 -0.38
CA ARG A 86 6.04 1.94 -0.03
C ARG A 86 6.52 2.63 1.24
N HIS A 87 6.23 3.93 1.38
CA HIS A 87 6.56 4.69 2.58
C HIS A 87 5.80 4.19 3.81
N LEU A 88 4.51 3.89 3.67
CA LEU A 88 3.65 3.40 4.75
C LEU A 88 4.14 2.07 5.34
N ILE A 89 4.54 1.12 4.49
CA ILE A 89 4.98 -0.20 4.96
C ILE A 89 6.49 -0.29 5.23
N GLY A 90 7.28 0.65 4.71
CA GLY A 90 8.73 0.68 4.77
C GLY A 90 9.42 -0.20 3.73
N ASP A 91 10.64 0.18 3.34
CA ASP A 91 11.40 -0.47 2.26
C ASP A 91 11.62 -1.96 2.48
N SER A 92 11.97 -2.35 3.71
CA SER A 92 12.22 -3.76 4.02
C SER A 92 10.97 -4.62 3.84
N SER A 93 9.81 -4.16 4.36
CA SER A 93 8.53 -4.85 4.16
C SER A 93 8.12 -4.86 2.68
N TYR A 94 8.39 -3.78 1.95
CA TYR A 94 8.13 -3.71 0.52
C TYR A 94 8.91 -4.78 -0.25
N GLN A 95 10.20 -5.00 0.07
CA GLN A 95 10.99 -6.08 -0.52
C GLN A 95 10.47 -7.47 -0.15
N VAL A 96 10.07 -7.68 1.11
CA VAL A 96 9.44 -8.94 1.55
C VAL A 96 8.18 -9.24 0.75
N LEU A 97 7.34 -8.22 0.50
CA LEU A 97 6.13 -8.37 -0.30
C LEU A 97 6.43 -8.79 -1.75
N ILE A 98 7.42 -8.14 -2.38
CA ILE A 98 7.88 -8.49 -3.73
C ILE A 98 8.38 -9.93 -3.78
N MET A 99 9.21 -10.34 -2.83
CA MET A 99 9.75 -11.70 -2.76
C MET A 99 8.65 -12.74 -2.54
N ALA A 100 7.70 -12.48 -1.63
CA ALA A 100 6.57 -13.35 -1.38
C ALA A 100 5.69 -13.54 -2.63
N ASN A 101 5.52 -12.47 -3.43
CA ASN A 101 4.79 -12.56 -4.70
C ASN A 101 5.57 -13.34 -5.77
N GLY A 102 6.88 -13.13 -5.89
CA GLY A 102 7.71 -13.76 -6.91
C GLY A 102 7.97 -15.24 -6.67
N TYR A 103 8.18 -15.62 -5.42
CA TYR A 103 8.51 -17.01 -5.03
C TYR A 103 7.33 -17.78 -4.41
N GLY A 104 6.20 -17.11 -4.15
CA GLY A 104 5.03 -17.67 -3.47
C GLY A 104 5.20 -17.77 -1.95
N ILE A 105 6.40 -18.11 -1.49
CA ILE A 105 6.79 -18.16 -0.07
C ILE A 105 8.13 -17.47 0.10
N THR A 106 8.30 -16.70 1.16
CA THR A 106 9.58 -16.11 1.53
C THR A 106 9.82 -16.24 3.03
N SER A 107 11.07 -16.53 3.40
CA SER A 107 11.50 -16.61 4.79
C SER A 107 12.10 -15.30 5.23
N THR A 108 11.69 -14.80 6.40
CA THR A 108 12.16 -13.50 6.90
C THR A 108 12.09 -13.40 8.41
N LEU A 109 12.70 -12.38 8.97
CA LEU A 109 12.50 -12.02 10.38
C LEU A 109 11.12 -11.39 10.59
N PRO A 110 10.42 -11.71 11.69
CA PRO A 110 9.10 -11.14 11.97
C PRO A 110 9.07 -9.61 11.91
N SER A 111 10.12 -8.95 12.39
CA SER A 111 10.24 -7.49 12.40
C SER A 111 10.15 -6.85 11.02
N LEU A 112 10.63 -7.54 9.98
CA LEU A 112 10.59 -7.05 8.61
C LEU A 112 9.23 -7.27 7.92
N ALA A 113 8.38 -8.09 8.50
CA ALA A 113 7.07 -8.43 7.97
C ALA A 113 5.90 -7.80 8.74
N MET A 114 6.17 -7.11 9.84
CA MET A 114 5.12 -6.64 10.76
C MET A 114 4.05 -5.76 10.09
N SER A 115 4.47 -4.82 9.24
CA SER A 115 3.53 -3.96 8.52
C SER A 115 2.65 -4.78 7.56
N LEU A 116 3.23 -5.74 6.85
CA LEU A 116 2.51 -6.59 5.90
C LEU A 116 1.52 -7.54 6.59
N LEU A 117 1.91 -8.08 7.76
CA LEU A 117 1.04 -8.93 8.58
C LEU A 117 -0.15 -8.14 9.13
N ARG A 118 0.10 -6.91 9.63
CA ARG A 118 -0.96 -6.03 10.12
C ARG A 118 -1.96 -5.61 9.03
N LEU A 119 -1.47 -5.47 7.81
CA LEU A 119 -2.28 -5.11 6.65
C LEU A 119 -2.86 -6.33 5.92
N GLU A 120 -2.59 -7.54 6.45
CA GLU A 120 -3.06 -8.82 5.90
C GLU A 120 -2.63 -9.08 4.44
N PHE A 121 -1.53 -8.45 3.99
CA PHE A 121 -0.97 -8.68 2.66
C PHE A 121 -0.15 -9.98 2.57
N VAL A 122 0.29 -10.47 3.72
CA VAL A 122 0.94 -11.77 3.88
C VAL A 122 0.39 -12.48 5.11
N LYS A 123 0.52 -13.80 5.14
CA LYS A 123 0.20 -14.64 6.31
C LYS A 123 1.38 -15.52 6.66
N VAL A 124 1.51 -15.86 7.94
CA VAL A 124 2.52 -16.83 8.41
C VAL A 124 2.08 -18.22 8.00
N LYS A 125 2.94 -18.93 7.29
CA LYS A 125 2.74 -20.34 6.93
C LYS A 125 3.42 -21.27 7.93
N HIS A 126 4.68 -20.97 8.25
CA HIS A 126 5.47 -21.70 9.24
C HIS A 126 6.30 -20.73 10.07
N SER A 127 6.63 -21.13 11.30
CA SER A 127 7.57 -20.41 12.15
C SER A 127 8.64 -21.40 12.62
N ASN A 128 9.89 -21.12 12.28
CA ASN A 128 11.03 -21.96 12.60
C ASN A 128 11.93 -21.25 13.63
N PRO A 129 12.21 -21.82 14.80
CA PRO A 129 13.21 -21.27 15.69
C PRO A 129 14.59 -21.40 15.05
N LEU A 130 15.29 -20.30 14.90
CA LEU A 130 16.69 -20.29 14.47
C LEU A 130 17.58 -20.29 15.71
N THR A 131 18.33 -21.38 15.93
CA THR A 131 19.33 -21.45 16.98
C THR A 131 20.66 -20.96 16.44
N VAL A 132 21.05 -19.74 16.79
CA VAL A 132 22.37 -19.19 16.43
C VAL A 132 23.21 -19.16 17.70
N GLY A 133 24.09 -20.14 17.88
CA GLY A 133 24.95 -20.23 19.06
C GLY A 133 24.21 -20.48 20.35
N THR A 134 24.85 -20.26 21.48
CA THR A 134 24.31 -20.60 22.83
C THR A 134 23.39 -19.53 23.45
N ALA A 135 23.09 -18.42 22.78
CA ALA A 135 22.59 -17.27 23.53
C ALA A 135 21.30 -16.59 23.04
N ARG A 136 20.81 -16.72 21.83
CA ARG A 136 19.54 -16.07 21.43
C ARG A 136 18.81 -16.85 20.33
N HIS A 137 17.55 -17.15 20.58
CA HIS A 137 16.65 -17.71 19.59
C HIS A 137 16.09 -16.56 18.72
N SER A 138 16.51 -16.50 17.48
CA SER A 138 15.80 -15.70 16.45
C SER A 138 14.76 -16.61 15.81
N THR A 139 13.55 -16.10 15.61
CA THR A 139 12.51 -16.82 14.87
C THR A 139 12.55 -16.35 13.43
N ILE A 140 12.65 -17.29 12.50
CA ILE A 140 12.38 -17.03 11.08
C ILE A 140 10.94 -17.48 10.82
N ILE A 141 10.19 -16.65 10.12
CA ILE A 141 8.84 -16.96 9.67
C ILE A 141 8.80 -17.13 8.16
N ASP A 142 8.12 -18.15 7.71
CA ASP A 142 7.79 -18.34 6.30
C ASP A 142 6.46 -17.66 6.03
N LEU A 143 6.47 -16.74 5.09
CA LEU A 143 5.32 -15.94 4.71
C LEU A 143 4.79 -16.39 3.36
N GLU A 144 3.48 -16.44 3.27
CA GLU A 144 2.75 -16.62 2.02
C GLU A 144 1.95 -15.37 1.71
N ILE A 145 1.99 -14.92 0.44
CA ILE A 145 1.21 -13.76 0.00
C ILE A 145 -0.28 -14.09 -0.02
N THR A 146 -1.09 -13.17 0.48
CA THR A 146 -2.57 -13.27 0.43
C THR A 146 -3.11 -12.77 -0.91
N ASP A 147 -4.41 -12.96 -1.15
CA ASP A 147 -5.08 -12.37 -2.31
C ASP A 147 -5.06 -10.84 -2.28
N ALA A 148 -5.23 -10.24 -1.10
CA ALA A 148 -5.09 -8.79 -0.91
C ALA A 148 -3.67 -8.29 -1.23
N GLY A 149 -2.63 -9.07 -0.88
CA GLY A 149 -1.26 -8.78 -1.23
C GLY A 149 -1.00 -8.87 -2.74
N ARG A 150 -1.56 -9.85 -3.41
CA ARG A 150 -1.50 -9.97 -4.88
C ARG A 150 -2.24 -8.83 -5.57
N GLU A 151 -3.44 -8.51 -5.09
CA GLU A 151 -4.26 -7.42 -5.62
C GLU A 151 -3.51 -6.09 -5.58
N ILE A 152 -2.91 -5.72 -4.45
CA ILE A 152 -2.20 -4.43 -4.32
C ILE A 152 -0.98 -4.36 -5.24
N ILE A 153 -0.23 -5.45 -5.39
CA ILE A 153 0.91 -5.52 -6.32
C ILE A 153 0.45 -5.27 -7.76
N GLN A 154 -0.61 -5.96 -8.18
CA GLN A 154 -1.16 -5.82 -9.52
C GLN A 154 -1.70 -4.42 -9.78
N GLN A 155 -2.51 -3.89 -8.88
CA GLN A 155 -3.21 -2.62 -9.06
C GLN A 155 -2.27 -1.41 -8.99
N LEU A 156 -1.23 -1.47 -8.17
CA LEU A 156 -0.20 -0.43 -8.12
C LEU A 156 0.93 -0.64 -9.14
N ASN A 157 0.85 -1.67 -9.98
CA ASN A 157 1.88 -2.03 -10.96
C ASN A 157 3.28 -2.07 -10.31
N ILE A 158 3.38 -2.82 -9.18
CA ILE A 158 4.64 -2.99 -8.48
C ILE A 158 5.50 -3.97 -9.29
N GLU A 159 6.64 -3.49 -9.78
CA GLU A 159 7.57 -4.34 -10.51
C GLU A 159 8.15 -5.42 -9.60
N THR A 160 7.92 -6.67 -9.97
CA THR A 160 8.41 -7.85 -9.25
C THR A 160 9.57 -8.50 -10.00
N ASN A 161 10.59 -7.72 -10.37
CA ASN A 161 11.81 -8.25 -10.95
C ASN A 161 12.59 -9.04 -9.89
N VAL A 162 12.06 -10.19 -9.53
CA VAL A 162 12.76 -11.13 -8.65
C VAL A 162 13.73 -11.93 -9.53
N PRO A 163 15.05 -11.91 -9.24
CA PRO A 163 15.98 -12.75 -9.97
C PRO A 163 15.51 -14.21 -9.88
N LYS A 164 15.42 -14.89 -11.01
CA LYS A 164 15.19 -16.35 -10.99
C LYS A 164 16.36 -16.94 -10.23
N LEU A 165 16.05 -17.63 -9.15
CA LEU A 165 17.06 -18.44 -8.46
C LEU A 165 17.60 -19.48 -9.45
N PRO A 166 18.93 -19.69 -9.48
CA PRO A 166 19.55 -20.68 -10.34
C PRO A 166 19.06 -22.10 -10.03
#